data_096d84b2235a07fd10ee5059852e734f
#
_entry.id   096d84b2235a07fd10ee5059852e734f
#
_cell.length_a   1.000
_cell.length_b   1.000
_cell.length_c   1.000
_cell.angle_alpha   90.00
_cell.angle_beta   90.00
_cell.angle_gamma   90.00
#
_symmetry.space_group_name_H-M   'P 1'
#
loop_
_entity.id
_entity.type
_entity.pdbx_description
1 polymer ?
#
loop_
_entity_poly.entity_id
_entity_poly.type
_entity_poly.pdbx_seq_one_letter_code
_entity_poly.pdbx_strand_id
1 'polypeptide(L)'
;HGPRPYSLPDFNMLGFNYRMTDLQGAVGVVQMGKLDTFIDERANWAAYYNDQLKSIDWLELPSINTNYKRGWQSYVVLVDESKSPKSRNEIMELLQEKGISTRPGTHAVHMLNYYKELMELNDDDFSQAKLANNCSMAIPLHNRMVEEDYEYIVKMLKSL
;
A
#
# COMPACT_ATOMS: atom_id res chain seq x y z
N HIS A 1 23.21 -31.11 11.37
CA HIS A 1 23.41 -32.08 12.46
C HIS A 1 24.42 -31.47 13.40
N GLY A 2 24.09 -31.34 14.69
CA GLY A 2 25.04 -30.93 15.73
C GLY A 2 26.22 -31.94 15.86
N PRO A 3 27.28 -31.55 16.49
CA PRO A 3 28.50 -32.37 16.60
C PRO A 3 28.29 -33.70 17.35
N ARG A 4 27.11 -33.91 17.91
CA ARG A 4 26.73 -35.13 18.66
C ARG A 4 25.29 -35.51 18.33
N PRO A 5 24.97 -36.81 18.10
CA PRO A 5 23.67 -37.27 17.64
C PRO A 5 22.51 -37.03 18.63
N TYR A 6 22.82 -36.68 19.88
CA TYR A 6 21.88 -36.37 20.95
C TYR A 6 21.78 -34.85 21.25
N SER A 7 22.49 -34.01 20.49
CA SER A 7 22.45 -32.56 20.68
C SER A 7 21.23 -32.00 20.01
N LEU A 8 20.34 -31.39 20.78
CA LEU A 8 19.20 -30.59 20.24
C LEU A 8 19.68 -29.17 19.93
N PRO A 9 19.15 -28.56 18.90
CA PRO A 9 19.41 -27.14 18.66
C PRO A 9 18.82 -26.27 19.76
N ASP A 10 19.49 -25.17 20.08
CA ASP A 10 18.94 -24.17 20.98
C ASP A 10 17.75 -23.44 20.37
N PHE A 11 16.76 -23.13 21.21
CA PHE A 11 15.58 -22.34 20.83
C PHE A 11 15.71 -20.96 21.47
N ASN A 12 16.20 -20.00 20.69
CA ASN A 12 16.50 -18.64 21.19
C ASN A 12 15.33 -17.67 21.06
N MET A 13 14.19 -18.13 20.53
CA MET A 13 13.05 -17.29 20.22
C MET A 13 11.75 -18.09 20.36
N LEU A 14 10.73 -17.46 20.95
CA LEU A 14 9.38 -18.00 20.93
C LEU A 14 8.82 -17.93 19.51
N GLY A 15 8.30 -19.04 19.00
CA GLY A 15 7.73 -19.13 17.65
C GLY A 15 6.58 -20.11 17.58
N PHE A 16 5.80 -19.99 16.51
CA PHE A 16 4.72 -20.92 16.20
C PHE A 16 5.19 -22.00 15.25
N ASN A 17 4.64 -23.20 15.36
CA ASN A 17 4.96 -24.33 14.51
C ASN A 17 3.99 -24.41 13.31
N TYR A 18 4.10 -23.48 12.36
CA TYR A 18 3.18 -23.41 11.21
C TYR A 18 3.44 -24.45 10.12
N ARG A 19 4.61 -25.05 10.07
CA ARG A 19 5.00 -26.10 9.10
C ARG A 19 4.55 -25.81 7.66
N MET A 20 5.35 -25.02 6.96
CA MET A 20 5.16 -24.79 5.52
C MET A 20 5.18 -26.13 4.77
N THR A 21 4.23 -26.34 3.86
CA THR A 21 4.23 -27.53 2.97
C THR A 21 5.26 -27.38 1.86
N ASP A 22 5.70 -28.50 1.29
CA ASP A 22 6.67 -28.50 0.18
C ASP A 22 6.14 -27.72 -1.05
N LEU A 23 4.83 -27.79 -1.32
CA LEU A 23 4.19 -26.99 -2.37
C LEU A 23 4.31 -25.49 -2.12
N GLN A 24 4.04 -25.04 -0.90
CA GLN A 24 4.22 -23.65 -0.51
C GLN A 24 5.69 -23.24 -0.60
N GLY A 25 6.60 -24.09 -0.17
CA GLY A 25 8.05 -23.88 -0.27
C GLY A 25 8.52 -23.75 -1.71
N ALA A 26 8.07 -24.63 -2.60
CA ALA A 26 8.42 -24.58 -4.01
C ALA A 26 7.95 -23.28 -4.71
N VAL A 27 6.71 -22.86 -4.44
CA VAL A 27 6.20 -21.56 -4.93
C VAL A 27 7.00 -20.42 -4.34
N GLY A 28 7.29 -20.46 -3.03
CA GLY A 28 8.05 -19.43 -2.33
C GLY A 28 9.44 -19.21 -2.93
N VAL A 29 10.18 -20.28 -3.21
CA VAL A 29 11.52 -20.20 -3.83
C VAL A 29 11.47 -19.49 -5.18
N VAL A 30 10.51 -19.87 -6.05
CA VAL A 30 10.35 -19.22 -7.36
C VAL A 30 9.97 -17.75 -7.23
N GLN A 31 9.08 -17.39 -6.30
CA GLN A 31 8.66 -16.01 -6.08
C GLN A 31 9.78 -15.15 -5.48
N MET A 32 10.54 -15.69 -4.54
CA MET A 32 11.71 -14.98 -3.97
C MET A 32 12.76 -14.66 -5.02
N GLY A 33 12.97 -15.55 -6.01
CA GLY A 33 13.88 -15.27 -7.13
C GLY A 33 13.45 -14.10 -8.03
N LYS A 34 12.19 -13.65 -7.93
CA LYS A 34 11.63 -12.52 -8.70
C LYS A 34 11.49 -11.24 -7.87
N LEU A 35 11.71 -11.31 -6.55
CA LEU A 35 11.34 -10.25 -5.62
C LEU A 35 12.03 -8.92 -5.95
N ASP A 36 13.34 -8.95 -6.20
CA ASP A 36 14.11 -7.73 -6.48
C ASP A 36 13.61 -7.03 -7.76
N THR A 37 13.36 -7.80 -8.83
CA THR A 37 12.77 -7.27 -10.06
C THR A 37 11.42 -6.60 -9.79
N PHE A 38 10.54 -7.24 -9.03
CA PHE A 38 9.23 -6.68 -8.70
C PHE A 38 9.31 -5.38 -7.87
N ILE A 39 10.26 -5.32 -6.93
CA ILE A 39 10.48 -4.13 -6.12
C ILE A 39 11.01 -2.97 -6.99
N ASP A 40 11.98 -3.24 -7.86
CA ASP A 40 12.59 -2.22 -8.71
C ASP A 40 11.60 -1.68 -9.76
N GLU A 41 10.80 -2.54 -10.39
CA GLU A 41 9.72 -2.12 -11.30
C GLU A 41 8.70 -1.20 -10.59
N ARG A 42 8.25 -1.60 -9.40
CA ARG A 42 7.31 -0.77 -8.60
C ARG A 42 7.92 0.55 -8.18
N ALA A 43 9.20 0.57 -7.83
CA ALA A 43 9.90 1.79 -7.48
C ALA A 43 9.99 2.77 -8.66
N ASN A 44 10.25 2.26 -9.88
CA ASN A 44 10.30 3.06 -11.09
C ASN A 44 8.91 3.68 -11.40
N TRP A 45 7.86 2.90 -11.32
CA TRP A 45 6.50 3.41 -11.56
C TRP A 45 6.00 4.35 -10.44
N ALA A 46 6.41 4.13 -9.20
CA ALA A 46 6.14 5.08 -8.12
C ALA A 46 6.85 6.43 -8.35
N ALA A 47 8.09 6.40 -8.85
CA ALA A 47 8.81 7.61 -9.23
C ALA A 47 8.13 8.32 -10.41
N TYR A 48 7.66 7.58 -11.41
CA TYR A 48 6.88 8.10 -12.53
C TYR A 48 5.60 8.82 -12.03
N TYR A 49 4.82 8.20 -11.17
CA TYR A 49 3.65 8.85 -10.58
C TYR A 49 4.02 10.13 -9.81
N ASN A 50 5.07 10.10 -8.99
CA ASN A 50 5.52 11.29 -8.28
C ASN A 50 5.89 12.43 -9.23
N ASP A 51 6.57 12.13 -10.34
CA ASP A 51 6.93 13.15 -11.33
C ASP A 51 5.70 13.69 -12.05
N GLN A 52 4.83 12.81 -12.50
CA GLN A 52 3.67 13.19 -13.32
C GLN A 52 2.56 13.87 -12.52
N LEU A 53 2.34 13.50 -11.26
CA LEU A 53 1.23 14.00 -10.44
C LEU A 53 1.60 15.21 -9.57
N LYS A 54 2.87 15.61 -9.50
CA LYS A 54 3.35 16.72 -8.66
C LYS A 54 2.72 18.09 -8.97
N SER A 55 2.09 18.24 -10.13
CA SER A 55 1.39 19.47 -10.52
C SER A 55 -0.06 19.54 -10.01
N ILE A 56 -0.57 18.47 -9.40
CA ILE A 56 -1.92 18.44 -8.84
C ILE A 56 -1.82 18.91 -7.38
N ASP A 57 -2.21 20.13 -7.11
CA ASP A 57 -2.02 20.82 -5.81
C ASP A 57 -2.92 20.31 -4.69
N TRP A 58 -4.00 19.63 -5.03
CA TRP A 58 -4.91 18.98 -4.08
C TRP A 58 -4.52 17.52 -3.78
N LEU A 59 -3.46 16.99 -4.41
CA LEU A 59 -3.04 15.59 -4.25
C LEU A 59 -1.68 15.53 -3.56
N GLU A 60 -1.66 15.15 -2.29
CA GLU A 60 -0.43 14.95 -1.55
C GLU A 60 0.17 13.57 -1.86
N LEU A 61 1.38 13.59 -2.44
CA LEU A 61 2.07 12.38 -2.91
C LEU A 61 2.94 11.77 -1.80
N PRO A 62 3.18 10.45 -1.83
CA PRO A 62 4.05 9.81 -0.84
C PRO A 62 5.49 10.31 -1.00
N SER A 63 6.10 10.75 0.11
CA SER A 63 7.49 11.17 0.12
C SER A 63 8.43 10.00 -0.19
N ILE A 64 9.46 10.23 -1.02
CA ILE A 64 10.53 9.26 -1.26
C ILE A 64 11.75 9.70 -0.44
N ASN A 65 12.08 8.92 0.58
CA ASN A 65 13.30 9.13 1.34
C ASN A 65 14.38 8.16 0.82
N THR A 66 15.49 8.69 0.34
CA THR A 66 16.59 7.93 -0.25
C THR A 66 17.32 7.00 0.74
N ASN A 67 17.11 7.21 2.04
CA ASN A 67 17.70 6.36 3.08
C ASN A 67 16.96 5.03 3.30
N TYR A 68 15.80 4.83 2.64
CA TYR A 68 14.99 3.63 2.79
C TYR A 68 14.68 2.98 1.45
N LYS A 69 14.80 1.65 1.38
CA LYS A 69 14.28 0.87 0.24
C LYS A 69 12.81 0.54 0.52
N ARG A 70 11.89 1.16 -0.21
CA ARG A 70 10.45 0.91 -0.11
C ARG A 70 10.04 -0.28 -0.96
N GLY A 71 9.21 -1.16 -0.42
CA GLY A 71 8.66 -2.31 -1.17
C GLY A 71 7.49 -1.96 -2.10
N TRP A 72 6.93 -0.74 -2.00
CA TRP A 72 5.82 -0.24 -2.82
C TRP A 72 4.69 -1.25 -3.00
N GLN A 73 4.21 -1.82 -1.89
CA GLN A 73 3.04 -2.71 -1.91
C GLN A 73 1.82 -2.00 -2.52
N SER A 74 1.67 -0.74 -2.23
CA SER A 74 0.65 0.15 -2.77
C SER A 74 1.22 1.55 -2.96
N TYR A 75 0.65 2.32 -3.89
CA TYR A 75 0.90 3.74 -4.04
C TYR A 75 -0.29 4.50 -3.48
N VAL A 76 -0.10 5.13 -2.33
CA VAL A 76 -1.14 5.82 -1.59
C VAL A 76 -0.91 7.31 -1.65
N VAL A 77 -1.95 8.04 -2.05
CA VAL A 77 -2.01 9.50 -2.07
C VAL A 77 -3.01 10.01 -1.03
N LEU A 78 -2.86 11.23 -0.59
CA LEU A 78 -3.83 11.91 0.26
C LEU A 78 -4.52 13.04 -0.52
N VAL A 79 -5.84 13.07 -0.50
CA VAL A 79 -6.65 14.10 -1.12
C VAL A 79 -6.82 15.26 -0.11
N ASP A 80 -6.30 16.42 -0.42
CA ASP A 80 -6.58 17.65 0.32
C ASP A 80 -7.95 18.18 -0.10
N GLU A 81 -9.00 17.78 0.60
CA GLU A 81 -10.39 18.16 0.28
C GLU A 81 -10.64 19.66 0.39
N SER A 82 -9.75 20.44 0.99
CA SER A 82 -9.85 21.90 1.03
C SER A 82 -9.49 22.56 -0.31
N LYS A 83 -8.73 21.89 -1.16
CA LYS A 83 -8.28 22.34 -2.48
C LYS A 83 -8.88 21.51 -3.61
N SER A 84 -9.24 20.27 -3.31
CA SER A 84 -9.77 19.35 -4.30
C SER A 84 -11.12 19.80 -4.85
N PRO A 85 -11.39 19.63 -6.15
CA PRO A 85 -12.69 19.93 -6.75
C PRO A 85 -13.80 19.00 -6.24
N LYS A 86 -13.44 17.86 -5.63
CA LYS A 86 -14.36 16.81 -5.15
C LYS A 86 -13.80 16.11 -3.93
N SER A 87 -14.67 15.50 -3.13
CA SER A 87 -14.25 14.62 -2.04
C SER A 87 -13.48 13.39 -2.56
N ARG A 88 -12.65 12.77 -1.70
CA ARG A 88 -11.96 11.54 -2.01
C ARG A 88 -12.90 10.45 -2.55
N ASN A 89 -14.09 10.32 -1.97
CA ASN A 89 -15.06 9.30 -2.39
C ASN A 89 -15.59 9.56 -3.80
N GLU A 90 -15.97 10.79 -4.11
CA GLU A 90 -16.42 11.18 -5.45
C GLU A 90 -15.33 10.97 -6.51
N ILE A 91 -14.06 11.26 -6.16
CA ILE A 91 -12.92 10.98 -7.04
C ILE A 91 -12.81 9.47 -7.31
N MET A 92 -12.92 8.63 -6.28
CA MET A 92 -12.87 7.17 -6.43
C MET A 92 -14.01 6.65 -7.31
N GLU A 93 -15.22 7.18 -7.18
CA GLU A 93 -16.38 6.83 -8.01
C GLU A 93 -16.13 7.21 -9.48
N LEU A 94 -15.66 8.43 -9.75
CA LEU A 94 -15.34 8.88 -11.10
C LEU A 94 -14.23 8.03 -11.75
N LEU A 95 -13.21 7.68 -11.00
CA LEU A 95 -12.14 6.79 -11.48
C LEU A 95 -12.68 5.39 -11.77
N GLN A 96 -13.59 4.89 -10.94
CA GLN A 96 -14.26 3.61 -11.16
C GLN A 96 -15.10 3.61 -12.46
N GLU A 97 -15.82 4.68 -12.75
CA GLU A 97 -16.56 4.87 -14.01
C GLU A 97 -15.64 4.87 -15.24
N LYS A 98 -14.39 5.28 -15.07
CA LYS A 98 -13.34 5.24 -16.09
C LYS A 98 -12.57 3.91 -16.13
N GLY A 99 -13.01 2.89 -15.39
CA GLY A 99 -12.36 1.58 -15.34
C GLY A 99 -11.10 1.52 -14.46
N ILE A 100 -10.84 2.56 -13.66
CA ILE A 100 -9.70 2.63 -12.75
C ILE A 100 -10.16 2.22 -11.35
N SER A 101 -9.76 1.03 -10.89
CA SER A 101 -10.11 0.53 -9.55
C SER A 101 -9.17 1.11 -8.50
N THR A 102 -9.74 1.84 -7.55
CA THR A 102 -9.02 2.41 -6.40
C THR A 102 -9.44 1.74 -5.10
N ARG A 103 -8.71 1.98 -4.02
CA ARG A 103 -9.04 1.52 -2.66
C ARG A 103 -8.81 2.65 -1.66
N PRO A 104 -9.49 2.68 -0.51
CA PRO A 104 -9.06 3.50 0.62
C PRO A 104 -7.59 3.19 0.93
N GLY A 105 -6.77 4.22 1.18
CA GLY A 105 -5.34 4.04 1.38
C GLY A 105 -5.00 3.35 2.70
N THR A 106 -5.84 3.54 3.72
CA THR A 106 -5.72 2.90 5.04
C THR A 106 -7.04 2.86 5.77
N HIS A 107 -7.06 2.15 6.90
CA HIS A 107 -8.17 2.14 7.85
C HIS A 107 -7.72 2.66 9.21
N ALA A 108 -8.50 3.55 9.80
CA ALA A 108 -8.31 3.98 11.18
C ALA A 108 -8.91 2.93 12.13
N VAL A 109 -8.06 2.18 12.80
CA VAL A 109 -8.47 1.04 13.64
C VAL A 109 -9.45 1.48 14.75
N HIS A 110 -9.22 2.66 15.35
CA HIS A 110 -10.09 3.22 16.39
C HIS A 110 -11.52 3.55 15.89
N MET A 111 -11.73 3.69 14.58
CA MET A 111 -13.04 3.94 13.96
C MET A 111 -13.80 2.64 13.61
N LEU A 112 -13.16 1.49 13.72
CA LEU A 112 -13.82 0.20 13.50
C LEU A 112 -14.71 -0.15 14.69
N ASN A 113 -15.96 -0.53 14.44
CA ASN A 113 -16.98 -0.76 15.49
C ASN A 113 -16.48 -1.64 16.63
N TYR A 114 -15.81 -2.75 16.33
CA TYR A 114 -15.27 -3.65 17.34
C TYR A 114 -14.34 -2.94 18.34
N TYR A 115 -13.41 -2.13 17.87
CA TYR A 115 -12.45 -1.42 18.73
C TYR A 115 -13.08 -0.21 19.41
N LYS A 116 -14.00 0.49 18.73
CA LYS A 116 -14.78 1.58 19.33
C LYS A 116 -15.54 1.10 20.57
N GLU A 117 -16.24 -0.01 20.45
CA GLU A 117 -17.02 -0.57 21.55
C GLU A 117 -16.13 -1.17 22.64
N LEU A 118 -15.09 -1.93 22.26
CA LEU A 118 -14.19 -2.60 23.21
C LEU A 118 -13.39 -1.61 24.07
N MET A 119 -12.97 -0.47 23.49
CA MET A 119 -12.06 0.50 24.11
C MET A 119 -12.73 1.86 24.39
N GLU A 120 -14.03 1.98 24.17
CA GLU A 120 -14.81 3.22 24.37
C GLU A 120 -14.21 4.42 23.60
N LEU A 121 -13.74 4.19 22.36
CA LEU A 121 -13.05 5.18 21.54
C LEU A 121 -14.04 6.05 20.75
N ASN A 122 -13.62 7.32 20.50
CA ASN A 122 -14.32 8.23 19.61
C ASN A 122 -13.54 8.46 18.33
N ASP A 123 -14.24 8.84 17.26
CA ASP A 123 -13.63 9.07 15.94
C ASP A 123 -12.57 10.19 15.96
N ASP A 124 -12.64 11.10 16.92
CA ASP A 124 -11.73 12.26 17.06
C ASP A 124 -10.51 12.02 17.96
N ASP A 125 -10.44 10.87 18.64
CA ASP A 125 -9.33 10.56 19.55
C ASP A 125 -7.98 10.48 18.83
N PHE A 126 -7.98 10.16 17.53
CA PHE A 126 -6.78 10.06 16.69
C PHE A 126 -6.97 10.80 15.38
N SER A 127 -6.89 12.13 15.41
CA SER A 127 -7.20 13.02 14.28
C SER A 127 -6.40 12.71 13.01
N GLN A 128 -5.12 12.35 13.11
CA GLN A 128 -4.29 12.01 11.96
C GLN A 128 -4.68 10.65 11.33
N ALA A 129 -5.04 9.67 12.16
CA ALA A 129 -5.53 8.39 11.68
C ALA A 129 -6.91 8.55 11.00
N LYS A 130 -7.79 9.40 11.58
CA LYS A 130 -9.07 9.77 10.97
C LYS A 130 -8.88 10.47 9.63
N LEU A 131 -7.97 11.44 9.54
CA LEU A 131 -7.64 12.12 8.28
C LEU A 131 -7.15 11.12 7.23
N ALA A 132 -6.19 10.27 7.59
CA ALA A 132 -5.67 9.24 6.68
C ALA A 132 -6.77 8.27 6.22
N ASN A 133 -7.67 7.85 7.10
CA ASN A 133 -8.80 6.97 6.75
C ASN A 133 -9.75 7.63 5.74
N ASN A 134 -10.08 8.89 5.94
CA ASN A 134 -11.09 9.58 5.16
C ASN A 134 -10.57 10.10 3.82
N CYS A 135 -9.32 10.56 3.78
CA CYS A 135 -8.77 11.30 2.65
C CYS A 135 -7.72 10.51 1.86
N SER A 136 -7.21 9.37 2.35
CA SER A 136 -6.24 8.60 1.58
C SER A 136 -6.89 7.69 0.54
N MET A 137 -6.20 7.53 -0.60
CA MET A 137 -6.61 6.69 -1.71
C MET A 137 -5.41 5.96 -2.29
N ALA A 138 -5.51 4.64 -2.46
CA ALA A 138 -4.54 3.84 -3.20
C ALA A 138 -4.94 3.78 -4.67
N ILE A 139 -4.06 4.25 -5.55
CA ILE A 139 -4.18 4.10 -7.00
C ILE A 139 -3.43 2.87 -7.48
N PRO A 140 -3.77 2.31 -8.67
CA PRO A 140 -3.17 1.07 -9.14
C PRO A 140 -1.65 1.13 -9.26
N LEU A 141 -0.96 0.14 -8.71
CA LEU A 141 0.47 -0.09 -8.86
C LEU A 141 0.76 -1.58 -8.75
N HIS A 142 1.02 -2.25 -9.86
CA HIS A 142 1.39 -3.67 -9.84
C HIS A 142 2.18 -4.10 -11.09
N ASN A 143 2.94 -5.18 -10.98
CA ASN A 143 3.86 -5.67 -12.02
C ASN A 143 3.20 -6.27 -13.28
N ARG A 144 1.89 -6.15 -13.45
CA ARG A 144 1.17 -6.59 -14.65
C ARG A 144 0.60 -5.43 -15.47
N MET A 145 0.79 -4.20 -15.00
CA MET A 145 0.41 -2.99 -15.72
C MET A 145 1.47 -2.69 -16.78
N VAL A 146 1.02 -2.14 -17.89
CA VAL A 146 1.87 -1.61 -18.96
C VAL A 146 1.93 -0.08 -18.86
N GLU A 147 2.83 0.54 -19.59
CA GLU A 147 3.05 2.00 -19.56
C GLU A 147 1.77 2.80 -19.83
N GLU A 148 0.99 2.35 -20.80
CA GLU A 148 -0.27 2.96 -21.20
C GLU A 148 -1.30 3.00 -20.07
N ASP A 149 -1.30 2.00 -19.17
CA ASP A 149 -2.17 1.98 -17.99
C ASP A 149 -1.79 3.11 -17.02
N TYR A 150 -0.49 3.31 -16.79
CA TYR A 150 0.03 4.37 -15.91
C TYR A 150 -0.25 5.75 -16.50
N GLU A 151 -0.02 5.95 -17.79
CA GLU A 151 -0.33 7.19 -18.50
C GLU A 151 -1.82 7.52 -18.45
N TYR A 152 -2.67 6.52 -18.63
CA TYR A 152 -4.11 6.67 -18.56
C TYR A 152 -4.58 7.12 -17.17
N ILE A 153 -4.06 6.53 -16.10
CA ILE A 153 -4.38 6.91 -14.73
C ILE A 153 -3.97 8.36 -14.46
N VAL A 154 -2.74 8.73 -14.86
CA VAL A 154 -2.24 10.11 -14.73
C VAL A 154 -3.12 11.09 -15.48
N LYS A 155 -3.49 10.77 -16.72
CA LYS A 155 -4.38 11.61 -17.55
C LYS A 155 -5.74 11.80 -16.89
N MET A 156 -6.32 10.75 -16.33
CA MET A 156 -7.63 10.85 -15.67
C MET A 156 -7.56 11.70 -14.40
N LEU A 157 -6.53 11.53 -13.57
CA LEU A 157 -6.33 12.35 -12.37
C LEU A 157 -6.10 13.84 -12.70
N LYS A 158 -5.35 14.14 -13.77
CA LYS A 158 -5.11 15.52 -14.23
C LYS A 158 -6.36 16.18 -14.85
N SER A 159 -7.36 15.41 -15.22
CA SER A 159 -8.59 15.92 -15.84
C SER A 159 -9.72 16.21 -14.84
N LEU A 160 -9.52 15.89 -13.56
CA LEU A 160 -10.44 16.19 -12.48
C LEU A 160 -10.29 17.63 -11.99
#